data_2515f51e8ba3d27018dca3cf9ac91151
#
_entry.id   2515f51e8ba3d27018dca3cf9ac91151
#
_cell.length_a   1.000
_cell.length_b   1.000
_cell.length_c   1.000
_cell.angle_alpha   90.00
_cell.angle_beta   90.00
_cell.angle_gamma   90.00
#
_symmetry.space_group_name_H-M   'P 1'
#
loop_
_entity.id
_entity.type
_entity.pdbx_description
1 polymer ?
#
loop_
_entity_poly.entity_id
_entity_poly.type
_entity_poly.pdbx_seq_one_letter_code
_entity_poly.pdbx_strand_id
1 'polypeptide(L)'
;MPEGDTIFRTARTLHKTLSGHRVTRFETAYAHLARVDDERAIRGRLIERCEAAGKHVLIVFEGDLILRTHMRMNGSWHLYRHGERWWRGPQAMRVRIDTADWVAVAFDVPVAEFVTAKQLATTGPVAALGPDLLKPDFDRDEAIRRVRAAGALPIAQALLDQRLVAGIGNVYKSEVLFLAGIHPDMPSSAVPQDAMERIMDLGRSLLGANVVEGTPGAIQTYRSLRRTDRRSDPADSLWVYSRAGQPCRKCGTAIAAKKMGLDARTTYWCPACQAAAQKAATD
;
A
#
# COMPACT_ATOMS: atom_id res chain seq x y z
N MET A 1 2.50 -3.75 7.70
CA MET A 1 3.21 -3.11 6.55
C MET A 1 2.18 -2.27 5.82
N PRO A 2 2.44 -0.99 5.59
CA PRO A 2 1.53 -0.15 4.82
C PRO A 2 1.36 -0.64 3.38
N GLU A 3 0.11 -0.88 2.96
CA GLU A 3 -0.28 -1.22 1.58
C GLU A 3 -1.22 -0.14 1.05
N GLY A 4 -1.78 -0.30 -0.13
CA GLY A 4 -2.61 0.71 -0.78
C GLY A 4 -3.74 1.26 0.09
N ASP A 5 -4.44 0.41 0.84
CA ASP A 5 -5.50 0.78 1.77
C ASP A 5 -5.00 1.67 2.92
N THR A 6 -3.85 1.32 3.51
CA THR A 6 -3.24 2.09 4.59
C THR A 6 -2.80 3.47 4.11
N ILE A 7 -2.18 3.53 2.91
CA ILE A 7 -1.75 4.79 2.30
C ILE A 7 -2.96 5.67 1.99
N PHE A 8 -4.01 5.09 1.41
CA PHE A 8 -5.24 5.81 1.08
C PHE A 8 -5.90 6.41 2.33
N ARG A 9 -6.04 5.61 3.41
CA ARG A 9 -6.58 6.10 4.69
C ARG A 9 -5.74 7.22 5.28
N THR A 10 -4.41 7.07 5.25
CA THR A 10 -3.47 8.09 5.73
C THR A 10 -3.65 9.39 4.94
N ALA A 11 -3.61 9.32 3.61
CA ALA A 11 -3.78 10.50 2.75
C ALA A 11 -5.13 11.19 2.96
N ARG A 12 -6.22 10.41 3.08
CA ARG A 12 -7.56 10.93 3.36
C ARG A 12 -7.63 11.62 4.72
N THR A 13 -7.03 11.05 5.76
CA THR A 13 -6.99 11.64 7.10
C THR A 13 -6.20 12.95 7.09
N LEU A 14 -5.01 12.95 6.46
CA LEU A 14 -4.23 14.17 6.28
C LEU A 14 -5.00 15.24 5.49
N HIS A 15 -5.70 14.83 4.41
CA HIS A 15 -6.49 15.76 3.59
C HIS A 15 -7.61 16.43 4.41
N LYS A 16 -8.40 15.64 5.15
CA LYS A 16 -9.48 16.17 5.99
C LYS A 16 -8.99 17.17 7.06
N THR A 17 -7.74 17.00 7.50
CA THR A 17 -7.19 17.77 8.62
C THR A 17 -6.35 18.94 8.19
N LEU A 18 -5.62 18.84 7.09
CA LEU A 18 -4.62 19.83 6.69
C LEU A 18 -5.02 20.65 5.46
N SER A 19 -5.88 20.12 4.58
CA SER A 19 -6.26 20.82 3.36
C SER A 19 -7.00 22.13 3.67
N GLY A 20 -6.66 23.19 2.97
CA GLY A 20 -7.18 24.54 3.19
C GLY A 20 -6.48 25.31 4.30
N HIS A 21 -5.51 24.72 4.99
CA HIS A 21 -4.75 25.39 6.04
C HIS A 21 -3.36 25.82 5.56
N ARG A 22 -2.85 26.94 6.14
CA ARG A 22 -1.49 27.41 5.87
C ARG A 22 -0.52 26.76 6.84
N VAL A 23 0.67 26.43 6.33
CA VAL A 23 1.78 25.93 7.14
C VAL A 23 2.29 27.02 8.05
N THR A 24 2.33 26.79 9.36
CA THR A 24 2.90 27.69 10.36
C THR A 24 4.34 27.31 10.71
N ARG A 25 4.69 26.03 10.56
CA ARG A 25 6.04 25.50 10.82
C ARG A 25 6.30 24.30 9.93
N PHE A 26 7.50 24.21 9.39
CA PHE A 26 8.03 23.02 8.72
C PHE A 26 9.34 22.61 9.38
N GLU A 27 9.53 21.34 9.66
CA GLU A 27 10.77 20.76 10.18
C GLU A 27 11.05 19.43 9.53
N THR A 28 12.32 19.12 9.29
CA THR A 28 12.73 17.85 8.74
C THR A 28 14.10 17.43 9.23
N ALA A 29 14.29 16.10 9.35
CA ALA A 29 15.60 15.51 9.61
C ALA A 29 16.40 15.29 8.30
N TYR A 30 15.85 15.62 7.13
CA TYR A 30 16.49 15.41 5.84
C TYR A 30 17.08 16.69 5.28
N ALA A 31 18.41 16.73 5.11
CA ALA A 31 19.13 17.91 4.61
C ALA A 31 18.63 18.38 3.23
N HIS A 32 18.24 17.46 2.34
CA HIS A 32 17.72 17.82 1.02
C HIS A 32 16.34 18.49 1.09
N LEU A 33 15.49 18.14 2.05
CA LEU A 33 14.22 18.83 2.27
C LEU A 33 14.42 20.18 2.94
N ALA A 34 15.35 20.28 3.91
CA ALA A 34 15.70 21.53 4.56
C ALA A 34 16.21 22.56 3.53
N ARG A 35 17.07 22.15 2.60
CA ARG A 35 17.53 23.02 1.50
C ARG A 35 16.37 23.58 0.68
N VAL A 36 15.38 22.75 0.34
CA VAL A 36 14.21 23.23 -0.41
C VAL A 36 13.40 24.24 0.42
N ASP A 37 13.27 24.01 1.74
CA ASP A 37 12.61 24.97 2.64
C ASP A 37 13.37 26.30 2.72
N ASP A 38 14.71 26.26 2.81
CA ASP A 38 15.55 27.47 2.79
C ASP A 38 15.39 28.28 1.48
N GLU A 39 15.29 27.59 0.33
CA GLU A 39 15.17 28.22 -0.99
C GLU A 39 13.76 28.69 -1.32
N ARG A 40 12.74 27.97 -0.88
CA ARG A 40 11.35 28.13 -1.34
C ARG A 40 10.34 28.30 -0.20
N ALA A 41 10.76 28.49 1.02
CA ALA A 41 9.95 28.64 2.23
C ALA A 41 8.62 27.88 2.22
N ILE A 42 8.55 26.79 2.98
CA ILE A 42 7.32 25.99 3.10
C ILE A 42 6.33 26.67 4.04
N ARG A 43 6.86 27.37 5.06
CA ARG A 43 6.06 28.19 5.97
C ARG A 43 5.27 29.25 5.18
N GLY A 44 4.00 29.39 5.49
CA GLY A 44 3.07 30.32 4.86
C GLY A 44 2.32 29.74 3.66
N ARG A 45 2.80 28.64 3.06
CA ARG A 45 2.11 28.02 1.92
C ARG A 45 0.79 27.39 2.35
N LEU A 46 -0.20 27.48 1.47
CA LEU A 46 -1.46 26.74 1.60
C LEU A 46 -1.21 25.25 1.29
N ILE A 47 -1.74 24.36 2.12
CA ILE A 47 -1.85 22.95 1.78
C ILE A 47 -3.13 22.80 0.96
N GLU A 48 -3.00 22.57 -0.35
CA GLU A 48 -4.14 22.46 -1.26
C GLU A 48 -4.87 21.15 -1.08
N ARG A 49 -4.14 20.05 -1.04
CA ARG A 49 -4.70 18.71 -0.86
C ARG A 49 -3.65 17.70 -0.41
N CYS A 50 -4.13 16.58 0.16
CA CYS A 50 -3.32 15.39 0.37
C CYS A 50 -3.97 14.22 -0.36
N GLU A 51 -3.19 13.41 -1.06
CA GLU A 51 -3.70 12.31 -1.88
C GLU A 51 -2.78 11.10 -1.86
N ALA A 52 -3.31 9.94 -2.23
CA ALA A 52 -2.57 8.71 -2.42
C ALA A 52 -2.31 8.46 -3.90
N ALA A 53 -1.10 7.97 -4.22
CA ALA A 53 -0.75 7.44 -5.53
C ALA A 53 0.01 6.13 -5.35
N GLY A 54 -0.65 5.00 -5.61
CA GLY A 54 -0.14 3.68 -5.25
C GLY A 54 0.19 3.61 -3.75
N LYS A 55 1.47 3.43 -3.43
CA LYS A 55 1.96 3.39 -2.03
C LYS A 55 2.63 4.68 -1.58
N HIS A 56 2.37 5.80 -2.25
CA HIS A 56 2.90 7.12 -1.90
C HIS A 56 1.81 8.00 -1.30
N VAL A 57 2.19 8.80 -0.30
CA VAL A 57 1.40 9.94 0.20
C VAL A 57 1.97 11.20 -0.43
N LEU A 58 1.11 12.00 -1.02
CA LEU A 58 1.42 13.28 -1.65
C LEU A 58 0.74 14.38 -0.86
N ILE A 59 1.49 15.39 -0.43
CA ILE A 59 0.99 16.62 0.18
C ILE A 59 1.30 17.75 -0.81
N VAL A 60 0.27 18.33 -1.39
CA VAL A 60 0.36 19.37 -2.42
C VAL A 60 0.23 20.73 -1.78
N PHE A 61 1.23 21.56 -1.99
CA PHE A 61 1.29 22.93 -1.50
C PHE A 61 1.11 23.93 -2.65
N GLU A 62 0.61 25.10 -2.31
CA GLU A 62 0.56 26.26 -3.20
C GLU A 62 1.94 26.53 -3.86
N GLY A 63 1.92 26.86 -5.17
CA GLY A 63 3.14 27.22 -5.91
C GLY A 63 3.91 26.05 -6.47
N ASP A 64 3.24 25.03 -6.98
CA ASP A 64 3.82 23.83 -7.64
C ASP A 64 4.91 23.16 -6.81
N LEU A 65 4.55 22.82 -5.59
CA LEU A 65 5.42 22.08 -4.68
C LEU A 65 4.65 20.91 -4.06
N ILE A 66 5.19 19.72 -4.18
CA ILE A 66 4.56 18.48 -3.70
C ILE A 66 5.58 17.74 -2.83
N LEU A 67 5.23 17.50 -1.57
CA LEU A 67 5.98 16.57 -0.73
C LEU A 67 5.47 15.15 -1.00
N ARG A 68 6.32 14.34 -1.60
CA ARG A 68 6.09 12.90 -1.82
C ARG A 68 6.76 12.10 -0.71
N THR A 69 6.01 11.24 -0.04
CA THR A 69 6.55 10.32 0.96
C THR A 69 6.18 8.87 0.65
N HIS A 70 7.07 7.94 1.04
CA HIS A 70 6.80 6.50 0.96
C HIS A 70 7.15 5.85 2.31
N MET A 71 6.15 5.31 2.98
CA MET A 71 6.28 4.81 4.36
C MET A 71 7.11 3.53 4.48
N ARG A 72 7.30 2.76 3.40
CA ARG A 72 7.96 1.44 3.43
C ARG A 72 7.35 0.53 4.50
N MET A 73 8.21 -0.11 5.34
CA MET A 73 7.77 -1.09 6.37
C MET A 73 7.35 -0.44 7.69
N ASN A 74 8.08 0.59 8.12
CA ASN A 74 8.02 1.11 9.50
C ASN A 74 7.55 2.56 9.58
N GLY A 75 7.49 3.25 8.44
CA GLY A 75 7.08 4.65 8.40
C GLY A 75 5.59 4.82 8.67
N SER A 76 5.24 5.94 9.27
CA SER A 76 3.84 6.31 9.55
C SER A 76 3.67 7.82 9.64
N TRP A 77 2.47 8.31 9.30
CA TRP A 77 2.04 9.67 9.56
C TRP A 77 1.07 9.70 10.74
N HIS A 78 1.23 10.68 11.62
CA HIS A 78 0.38 10.91 12.79
C HIS A 78 -0.02 12.37 12.90
N LEU A 79 -1.19 12.62 13.44
CA LEU A 79 -1.75 13.95 13.69
C LEU A 79 -1.89 14.17 15.20
N TYR A 80 -1.52 15.35 15.62
CA TYR A 80 -1.58 15.80 17.02
C TYR A 80 -2.16 17.21 17.10
N ARG A 81 -2.74 17.55 18.24
CA ARG A 81 -2.94 18.95 18.62
C ARG A 81 -1.62 19.55 19.10
N HIS A 82 -1.52 20.86 19.07
CA HIS A 82 -0.35 21.54 19.66
C HIS A 82 -0.21 21.19 21.14
N GLY A 83 1.00 20.84 21.56
CA GLY A 83 1.30 20.43 22.94
C GLY A 83 1.03 18.97 23.28
N GLU A 84 0.38 18.20 22.40
CA GLU A 84 0.19 16.77 22.63
C GLU A 84 1.52 15.99 22.56
N ARG A 85 1.62 14.98 23.43
CA ARG A 85 2.77 14.08 23.43
C ARG A 85 2.75 13.19 22.21
N TRP A 86 3.85 13.15 21.49
CA TRP A 86 4.02 12.27 20.33
C TRP A 86 4.09 10.79 20.75
N TRP A 87 3.55 9.92 19.91
CA TRP A 87 3.58 8.47 20.09
C TRP A 87 5.01 7.91 20.03
N ARG A 88 5.91 8.50 19.21
CA ARG A 88 7.33 8.17 19.15
C ARG A 88 8.18 9.35 19.60
N GLY A 89 9.41 9.02 20.03
CA GLY A 89 10.37 10.06 20.42
C GLY A 89 10.78 10.96 19.25
N PRO A 90 11.27 12.18 19.53
CA PRO A 90 11.66 13.15 18.48
C PRO A 90 12.69 12.62 17.48
N GLN A 91 13.55 11.70 17.91
CA GLN A 91 14.58 11.08 17.06
C GLN A 91 13.99 10.24 15.89
N ALA A 92 12.75 9.80 15.98
CA ALA A 92 12.05 9.08 14.93
C ALA A 92 11.38 10.03 13.90
N MET A 93 11.26 11.33 14.21
CA MET A 93 10.67 12.31 13.32
C MET A 93 11.54 12.48 12.06
N ARG A 94 10.89 12.48 10.91
CA ARG A 94 11.52 12.73 9.61
C ARG A 94 10.98 13.99 8.96
N VAL A 95 9.69 14.24 9.08
CA VAL A 95 9.04 15.46 8.62
C VAL A 95 7.98 15.86 9.63
N ARG A 96 7.89 17.17 9.90
CA ARG A 96 6.84 17.81 10.70
C ARG A 96 6.26 18.98 9.94
N ILE A 97 4.94 19.05 9.90
CA ILE A 97 4.17 20.14 9.30
C ILE A 97 3.15 20.60 10.33
N ASP A 98 3.26 21.86 10.77
CA ASP A 98 2.27 22.45 11.65
C ASP A 98 1.35 23.38 10.85
N THR A 99 0.10 23.41 11.23
CA THR A 99 -0.91 24.40 10.87
C THR A 99 -1.35 25.15 12.12
N ALA A 100 -2.35 26.01 12.05
CA ALA A 100 -2.85 26.72 13.24
C ALA A 100 -3.34 25.74 14.32
N ASP A 101 -3.99 24.62 13.93
CA ASP A 101 -4.66 23.73 14.86
C ASP A 101 -4.00 22.35 15.03
N TRP A 102 -3.15 21.95 14.08
CA TRP A 102 -2.65 20.58 13.98
C TRP A 102 -1.15 20.51 13.74
N VAL A 103 -0.58 19.43 14.25
CA VAL A 103 0.81 19.00 14.01
C VAL A 103 0.80 17.65 13.32
N ALA A 104 1.19 17.61 12.06
CA ALA A 104 1.38 16.36 11.30
C ALA A 104 2.83 15.93 11.37
N VAL A 105 3.08 14.70 11.79
CA VAL A 105 4.44 14.16 11.96
C VAL A 105 4.59 12.84 11.22
N ALA A 106 5.59 12.77 10.34
CA ALA A 106 6.06 11.55 9.71
C ALA A 106 7.18 10.92 10.53
N PHE A 107 6.93 9.75 11.10
CA PHE A 107 7.93 8.98 11.84
C PHE A 107 8.52 7.88 10.98
N ASP A 108 9.84 7.71 11.03
CA ASP A 108 10.60 6.63 10.37
C ASP A 108 10.25 6.44 8.87
N VAL A 109 9.79 7.49 8.21
CA VAL A 109 9.51 7.48 6.77
C VAL A 109 10.83 7.58 6.02
N PRO A 110 11.29 6.52 5.32
CA PRO A 110 12.64 6.50 4.76
C PRO A 110 12.75 7.25 3.43
N VAL A 111 11.63 7.58 2.81
CA VAL A 111 11.60 8.31 1.54
C VAL A 111 10.69 9.51 1.67
N ALA A 112 11.27 10.68 1.55
CA ALA A 112 10.56 11.96 1.48
C ALA A 112 11.33 12.89 0.53
N GLU A 113 10.64 13.50 -0.42
CA GLU A 113 11.23 14.43 -1.38
C GLU A 113 10.21 15.47 -1.81
N PHE A 114 10.69 16.66 -2.16
CA PHE A 114 9.90 17.65 -2.85
C PHE A 114 10.03 17.49 -4.36
N VAL A 115 8.90 17.52 -5.05
CA VAL A 115 8.82 17.46 -6.52
C VAL A 115 7.82 18.49 -7.04
N THR A 116 7.92 18.85 -8.32
CA THR A 116 6.91 19.62 -9.04
C THR A 116 5.84 18.71 -9.64
N ALA A 117 4.69 19.24 -10.05
CA ALA A 117 3.67 18.48 -10.75
C ALA A 117 4.22 17.84 -12.04
N LYS A 118 5.05 18.59 -12.79
CA LYS A 118 5.72 18.08 -13.98
C LYS A 118 6.62 16.88 -13.66
N GLN A 119 7.49 16.99 -12.64
CA GLN A 119 8.37 15.89 -12.22
C GLN A 119 7.55 14.68 -11.76
N LEU A 120 6.50 14.90 -10.96
CA LEU A 120 5.63 13.82 -10.49
C LEU A 120 4.98 13.05 -11.65
N ALA A 121 4.57 13.76 -12.72
CA ALA A 121 3.92 13.17 -13.90
C ALA A 121 4.88 12.49 -14.88
N THR A 122 6.14 12.92 -14.94
CA THR A 122 7.08 12.48 -16.01
C THR A 122 8.23 11.64 -15.51
N THR A 123 8.57 11.72 -14.23
CA THR A 123 9.78 11.06 -13.69
C THR A 123 9.50 10.36 -12.37
N GLY A 124 10.31 9.37 -12.09
CA GLY A 124 10.29 8.68 -10.80
C GLY A 124 9.15 7.64 -10.63
N PRO A 125 9.02 7.15 -9.40
CA PRO A 125 8.19 5.97 -9.14
C PRO A 125 6.69 6.22 -9.30
N VAL A 126 6.19 7.46 -9.13
CA VAL A 126 4.77 7.77 -9.30
C VAL A 126 4.39 7.83 -10.77
N ALA A 127 5.23 8.44 -11.62
CA ALA A 127 5.03 8.46 -13.07
C ALA A 127 5.04 7.04 -13.69
N ALA A 128 5.76 6.12 -13.07
CA ALA A 128 5.88 4.74 -13.54
C ALA A 128 4.75 3.82 -13.06
N LEU A 129 3.81 4.28 -12.24
CA LEU A 129 2.74 3.44 -11.71
C LEU A 129 1.86 2.88 -12.82
N GLY A 130 1.46 1.63 -12.65
CA GLY A 130 0.36 1.03 -13.39
C GLY A 130 -1.00 1.51 -12.87
N PRO A 131 -2.10 0.99 -13.45
CA PRO A 131 -3.44 1.28 -12.97
C PRO A 131 -3.57 1.02 -11.47
N ASP A 132 -4.08 2.02 -10.73
CA ASP A 132 -4.22 1.95 -9.27
C ASP A 132 -5.61 1.45 -8.90
N LEU A 133 -5.66 0.32 -8.19
CA LEU A 133 -6.89 -0.37 -7.81
C LEU A 133 -7.86 0.49 -6.97
N LEU A 134 -7.36 1.49 -6.25
CA LEU A 134 -8.18 2.38 -5.42
C LEU A 134 -8.64 3.64 -6.15
N LYS A 135 -8.16 3.90 -7.35
CA LYS A 135 -8.61 5.05 -8.14
C LYS A 135 -9.99 4.80 -8.75
N PRO A 136 -10.85 5.83 -8.87
CA PRO A 136 -12.17 5.70 -9.50
C PRO A 136 -12.08 5.26 -10.96
N ASP A 137 -11.08 5.76 -11.68
CA ASP A 137 -10.77 5.52 -13.09
C ASP A 137 -9.86 4.31 -13.32
N PHE A 138 -9.86 3.33 -12.40
CA PHE A 138 -9.06 2.11 -12.55
C PHE A 138 -9.38 1.37 -13.86
N ASP A 139 -8.38 1.29 -14.73
CA ASP A 139 -8.43 0.54 -15.98
C ASP A 139 -8.02 -0.93 -15.73
N ARG A 140 -9.04 -1.79 -15.63
CA ARG A 140 -8.85 -3.23 -15.37
C ARG A 140 -8.14 -3.93 -16.53
N ASP A 141 -8.53 -3.61 -17.76
CA ASP A 141 -8.01 -4.30 -18.94
C ASP A 141 -6.54 -3.94 -19.18
N GLU A 142 -6.18 -2.69 -18.95
CA GLU A 142 -4.77 -2.25 -18.97
C GLU A 142 -3.96 -2.92 -17.87
N ALA A 143 -4.49 -3.06 -16.65
CA ALA A 143 -3.80 -3.77 -15.58
C ALA A 143 -3.56 -5.25 -15.94
N ILE A 144 -4.58 -5.93 -16.49
CA ILE A 144 -4.48 -7.30 -16.97
C ILE A 144 -3.42 -7.41 -18.07
N ARG A 145 -3.47 -6.53 -19.05
CA ARG A 145 -2.51 -6.50 -20.16
C ARG A 145 -1.07 -6.37 -19.67
N ARG A 146 -0.83 -5.43 -18.73
CA ARG A 146 0.51 -5.23 -18.14
C ARG A 146 0.98 -6.43 -17.35
N VAL A 147 0.14 -6.99 -16.49
CA VAL A 147 0.50 -8.18 -15.70
C VAL A 147 0.81 -9.37 -16.59
N ARG A 148 0.03 -9.61 -17.66
CA ARG A 148 0.30 -10.68 -18.63
C ARG A 148 1.59 -10.48 -19.41
N ALA A 149 1.91 -9.21 -19.76
CA ALA A 149 3.15 -8.86 -20.45
C ALA A 149 4.41 -9.16 -19.63
N ALA A 150 4.29 -9.38 -18.31
CA ALA A 150 5.39 -9.87 -17.49
C ALA A 150 5.82 -11.31 -17.81
N GLY A 151 5.08 -12.03 -18.65
CA GLY A 151 5.48 -13.31 -19.24
C GLY A 151 5.67 -14.41 -18.21
N ALA A 152 6.88 -14.96 -18.15
CA ALA A 152 7.24 -16.06 -17.25
C ALA A 152 7.38 -15.65 -15.76
N LEU A 153 7.30 -14.34 -15.45
CA LEU A 153 7.37 -13.88 -14.06
C LEU A 153 6.23 -14.50 -13.25
N PRO A 154 6.50 -15.12 -12.08
CA PRO A 154 5.45 -15.66 -11.21
C PRO A 154 4.40 -14.60 -10.87
N ILE A 155 3.12 -14.97 -10.95
CA ILE A 155 2.00 -14.03 -10.70
C ILE A 155 2.11 -13.33 -9.35
N ALA A 156 2.61 -14.03 -8.31
CA ALA A 156 2.83 -13.41 -7.01
C ALA A 156 3.87 -12.28 -7.04
N GLN A 157 4.85 -12.35 -7.93
CA GLN A 157 5.85 -11.28 -8.08
C GLN A 157 5.30 -10.14 -8.96
N ALA A 158 4.59 -10.49 -10.04
CA ALA A 158 3.97 -9.51 -10.93
C ALA A 158 2.98 -8.60 -10.18
N LEU A 159 2.16 -9.16 -9.28
CA LEU A 159 1.22 -8.39 -8.47
C LEU A 159 1.88 -7.44 -7.45
N LEU A 160 3.17 -7.63 -7.13
CA LEU A 160 3.93 -6.70 -6.26
C LEU A 160 4.58 -5.56 -7.04
N ASP A 161 4.74 -5.70 -8.35
CA ASP A 161 5.31 -4.65 -9.19
C ASP A 161 4.27 -3.54 -9.43
N GLN A 162 4.47 -2.43 -8.76
CA GLN A 162 3.56 -1.28 -8.81
C GLN A 162 3.47 -0.65 -10.21
N ARG A 163 4.37 -0.99 -11.12
CA ARG A 163 4.33 -0.54 -12.54
C ARG A 163 3.32 -1.35 -13.36
N LEU A 164 3.00 -2.55 -12.92
CA LEU A 164 2.01 -3.41 -13.59
C LEU A 164 0.60 -3.16 -13.05
N VAL A 165 0.45 -3.17 -11.73
CA VAL A 165 -0.79 -2.83 -11.00
C VAL A 165 -0.43 -2.20 -9.65
N ALA A 166 -0.99 -1.03 -9.34
CA ALA A 166 -0.68 -0.33 -8.12
C ALA A 166 -1.67 -0.63 -6.98
N GLY A 167 -1.16 -0.57 -5.74
CA GLY A 167 -1.94 -0.76 -4.51
C GLY A 167 -1.70 -2.09 -3.81
N ILE A 168 -1.55 -3.19 -4.53
CA ILE A 168 -1.31 -4.53 -3.94
C ILE A 168 0.06 -4.58 -3.26
N GLY A 169 0.06 -5.10 -2.03
CA GLY A 169 1.27 -5.43 -1.31
C GLY A 169 1.31 -6.91 -0.93
N ASN A 170 2.16 -7.25 0.03
CA ASN A 170 2.45 -8.64 0.34
C ASN A 170 1.28 -9.39 0.98
N VAL A 171 0.45 -8.68 1.75
CA VAL A 171 -0.77 -9.23 2.35
C VAL A 171 -1.78 -9.51 1.23
N TYR A 172 -2.20 -8.46 0.52
CA TYR A 172 -3.23 -8.60 -0.51
C TYR A 172 -2.84 -9.56 -1.63
N LYS A 173 -1.57 -9.59 -2.03
CA LYS A 173 -1.06 -10.59 -2.99
C LYS A 173 -1.41 -12.03 -2.57
N SER A 174 -1.12 -12.40 -1.33
CA SER A 174 -1.37 -13.76 -0.85
C SER A 174 -2.87 -14.06 -0.72
N GLU A 175 -3.64 -13.09 -0.21
CA GLU A 175 -5.07 -13.20 0.01
C GLU A 175 -5.86 -13.29 -1.30
N VAL A 176 -5.54 -12.43 -2.27
CA VAL A 176 -6.18 -12.39 -3.59
C VAL A 176 -5.92 -13.68 -4.36
N LEU A 177 -4.66 -14.13 -4.40
CA LEU A 177 -4.31 -15.39 -5.07
C LEU A 177 -5.00 -16.59 -4.43
N PHE A 178 -5.12 -16.64 -3.11
CA PHE A 178 -5.86 -17.68 -2.41
C PHE A 178 -7.35 -17.69 -2.79
N LEU A 179 -7.98 -16.53 -2.77
CA LEU A 179 -9.40 -16.39 -3.10
C LEU A 179 -9.68 -16.69 -4.58
N ALA A 180 -8.74 -16.35 -5.46
CA ALA A 180 -8.82 -16.69 -6.88
C ALA A 180 -8.49 -18.16 -7.18
N GLY A 181 -7.91 -18.90 -6.23
CA GLY A 181 -7.50 -20.30 -6.41
C GLY A 181 -6.25 -20.49 -7.28
N ILE A 182 -5.42 -19.45 -7.43
CA ILE A 182 -4.26 -19.46 -8.32
C ILE A 182 -2.97 -19.68 -7.53
N HIS A 183 -2.17 -20.66 -8.01
CA HIS A 183 -0.86 -20.94 -7.41
C HIS A 183 0.09 -19.74 -7.59
N PRO A 184 0.82 -19.31 -6.54
CA PRO A 184 1.65 -18.12 -6.60
C PRO A 184 2.81 -18.17 -7.60
N ASP A 185 3.27 -19.38 -7.97
CA ASP A 185 4.34 -19.58 -8.96
C ASP A 185 3.86 -19.65 -10.41
N MET A 186 2.55 -19.62 -10.65
CA MET A 186 2.05 -19.65 -12.02
C MET A 186 2.61 -18.48 -12.82
N PRO A 187 3.16 -18.72 -14.02
CA PRO A 187 3.59 -17.63 -14.89
C PRO A 187 2.45 -16.66 -15.15
N SER A 188 2.72 -15.36 -15.12
CA SER A 188 1.69 -14.32 -15.30
C SER A 188 0.96 -14.45 -16.64
N SER A 189 1.68 -14.86 -17.71
CA SER A 189 1.08 -15.11 -19.03
C SER A 189 0.18 -16.35 -19.08
N ALA A 190 0.38 -17.33 -18.17
CA ALA A 190 -0.35 -18.59 -18.14
C ALA A 190 -1.63 -18.53 -17.27
N VAL A 191 -1.87 -17.44 -16.54
CA VAL A 191 -3.08 -17.28 -15.74
C VAL A 191 -4.29 -17.17 -16.69
N PRO A 192 -5.35 -18.02 -16.54
CA PRO A 192 -6.56 -17.93 -17.35
C PRO A 192 -7.20 -16.54 -17.29
N GLN A 193 -7.92 -16.16 -18.37
CA GLN A 193 -8.47 -14.79 -18.47
C GLN A 193 -9.47 -14.51 -17.34
N ASP A 194 -10.41 -15.41 -17.09
CA ASP A 194 -11.41 -15.29 -16.03
C ASP A 194 -10.79 -15.21 -14.62
N ALA A 195 -9.70 -15.94 -14.41
CA ALA A 195 -8.96 -15.90 -13.15
C ALA A 195 -8.20 -14.58 -12.98
N MET A 196 -7.64 -14.02 -14.06
CA MET A 196 -6.96 -12.73 -14.02
C MET A 196 -7.95 -11.60 -13.72
N GLU A 197 -9.11 -11.61 -14.36
CA GLU A 197 -10.19 -10.66 -14.07
C GLU A 197 -10.64 -10.77 -12.60
N ARG A 198 -10.84 -11.99 -12.11
CA ARG A 198 -11.17 -12.25 -10.70
C ARG A 198 -10.09 -11.74 -9.74
N ILE A 199 -8.81 -11.87 -10.07
CA ILE A 199 -7.69 -11.33 -9.29
C ILE A 199 -7.81 -9.82 -9.16
N MET A 200 -8.09 -9.10 -10.26
CA MET A 200 -8.22 -7.64 -10.25
C MET A 200 -9.46 -7.19 -9.45
N ASP A 201 -10.59 -7.84 -9.66
CA ASP A 201 -11.84 -7.54 -8.96
C ASP A 201 -11.73 -7.80 -7.44
N LEU A 202 -11.12 -8.93 -7.05
CA LEU A 202 -10.82 -9.24 -5.65
C LEU A 202 -9.85 -8.22 -5.04
N GLY A 203 -8.79 -7.84 -5.76
CA GLY A 203 -7.83 -6.83 -5.32
C GLY A 203 -8.54 -5.50 -5.03
N ARG A 204 -9.34 -5.02 -5.97
CA ARG A 204 -10.12 -3.79 -5.83
C ARG A 204 -11.13 -3.87 -4.67
N SER A 205 -11.88 -4.96 -4.61
CA SER A 205 -12.90 -5.18 -3.57
C SER A 205 -12.30 -5.24 -2.17
N LEU A 206 -11.23 -6.01 -1.98
CA LEU A 206 -10.58 -6.16 -0.67
C LEU A 206 -9.90 -4.86 -0.21
N LEU A 207 -9.19 -4.18 -1.09
CA LEU A 207 -8.61 -2.86 -0.80
C LEU A 207 -9.71 -1.85 -0.47
N GLY A 208 -10.76 -1.79 -1.29
CA GLY A 208 -11.92 -0.91 -1.11
C GLY A 208 -12.63 -1.14 0.24
N ALA A 209 -12.85 -2.38 0.62
CA ALA A 209 -13.47 -2.73 1.90
C ALA A 209 -12.64 -2.26 3.12
N ASN A 210 -11.33 -2.16 2.97
CA ASN A 210 -10.42 -1.72 4.03
C ASN A 210 -10.20 -0.20 4.09
N VAL A 211 -10.73 0.58 3.13
CA VAL A 211 -10.66 2.05 3.15
C VAL A 211 -11.95 2.74 3.57
N VAL A 212 -13.04 1.99 3.82
CA VAL A 212 -14.30 2.54 4.33
C VAL A 212 -14.09 3.19 5.69
N GLU A 213 -14.79 4.29 5.94
CA GLU A 213 -14.71 5.01 7.21
C GLU A 213 -15.16 4.12 8.38
N GLY A 214 -14.44 4.17 9.51
CA GLY A 214 -14.72 3.30 10.66
C GLY A 214 -14.13 1.88 10.55
N THR A 215 -13.46 1.53 9.45
CA THR A 215 -12.77 0.24 9.34
C THR A 215 -11.61 0.16 10.34
N PRO A 216 -11.42 -0.98 11.04
CA PRO A 216 -10.26 -1.18 11.91
C PRO A 216 -8.93 -0.92 11.22
N GLY A 217 -7.91 -0.47 11.97
CA GLY A 217 -6.59 -0.18 11.43
C GLY A 217 -5.86 -1.37 10.80
N ALA A 218 -6.23 -2.61 11.17
CA ALA A 218 -5.66 -3.84 10.61
C ALA A 218 -6.41 -4.29 9.34
N ILE A 219 -5.67 -4.86 8.39
CA ILE A 219 -6.23 -5.42 7.15
C ILE A 219 -7.15 -6.60 7.49
N GLN A 220 -8.35 -6.61 6.92
CA GLN A 220 -9.34 -7.68 7.06
C GLN A 220 -9.73 -8.21 5.69
N THR A 221 -9.49 -9.50 5.46
CA THR A 221 -9.92 -10.22 4.25
C THR A 221 -10.84 -11.39 4.60
N TYR A 222 -10.80 -11.83 5.85
CA TYR A 222 -11.65 -12.87 6.42
C TYR A 222 -12.44 -12.32 7.60
N ARG A 223 -13.77 -12.54 7.62
CA ARG A 223 -14.64 -12.22 8.77
C ARG A 223 -15.06 -13.53 9.45
N SER A 224 -14.56 -13.75 10.66
CA SER A 224 -15.05 -14.82 11.53
C SER A 224 -16.40 -14.40 12.13
N LEU A 225 -17.36 -15.32 12.15
CA LEU A 225 -18.65 -15.13 12.84
C LEU A 225 -18.53 -15.18 14.37
N ARG A 226 -17.37 -15.57 14.91
CA ARG A 226 -17.12 -15.67 16.35
C ARG A 226 -16.13 -14.59 16.77
N ARG A 227 -16.62 -13.46 17.26
CA ARG A 227 -15.82 -12.46 17.99
C ARG A 227 -16.40 -12.26 19.36
N THR A 228 -15.78 -12.91 20.37
CA THR A 228 -16.04 -12.66 21.78
C THR A 228 -14.83 -12.09 22.53
N ASP A 229 -13.63 -12.12 21.94
CA ASP A 229 -12.41 -11.67 22.61
C ASP A 229 -11.72 -10.48 21.91
N ARG A 230 -11.30 -9.49 22.73
CA ARG A 230 -10.59 -8.26 22.32
C ARG A 230 -9.12 -8.47 21.93
N ARG A 231 -8.57 -9.68 22.04
CA ARG A 231 -7.18 -10.04 21.69
C ARG A 231 -7.18 -11.03 20.53
N SER A 232 -7.47 -10.55 19.32
CA SER A 232 -7.30 -11.39 18.12
C SER A 232 -5.93 -11.12 17.49
N ASP A 233 -5.21 -12.20 17.18
CA ASP A 233 -4.03 -12.14 16.31
C ASP A 233 -4.47 -11.48 14.97
N PRO A 234 -3.72 -10.50 14.43
CA PRO A 234 -3.99 -9.96 13.10
C PRO A 234 -4.17 -11.03 12.02
N ALA A 235 -3.50 -12.19 12.15
CA ALA A 235 -3.70 -13.35 11.27
C ALA A 235 -5.11 -13.94 11.33
N ASP A 236 -5.86 -13.73 12.40
CA ASP A 236 -7.25 -14.21 12.51
C ASP A 236 -8.21 -13.53 11.56
N SER A 237 -7.85 -12.36 11.05
CA SER A 237 -8.60 -11.58 10.06
C SER A 237 -8.19 -11.89 8.62
N LEU A 238 -7.32 -12.89 8.37
CA LEU A 238 -6.74 -13.22 7.08
C LEU A 238 -6.98 -14.70 6.72
N TRP A 239 -7.03 -14.99 5.42
CA TRP A 239 -7.19 -16.36 4.93
C TRP A 239 -5.90 -17.16 5.05
N VAL A 240 -4.80 -16.65 4.53
CA VAL A 240 -3.52 -17.38 4.42
C VAL A 240 -2.31 -16.57 4.91
N TYR A 241 -2.32 -15.25 4.81
CA TYR A 241 -1.16 -14.43 5.14
C TYR A 241 -0.80 -14.55 6.63
N SER A 242 0.50 -14.75 6.94
CA SER A 242 1.04 -15.01 8.28
C SER A 242 0.52 -16.28 8.98
N ARG A 243 -0.07 -17.22 8.23
CA ARG A 243 -0.67 -18.43 8.76
C ARG A 243 0.06 -19.71 8.33
N ALA A 244 1.36 -19.64 8.06
CA ALA A 244 2.16 -20.83 7.72
C ALA A 244 2.02 -21.94 8.77
N GLY A 245 1.81 -23.18 8.31
CA GLY A 245 1.60 -24.35 9.16
C GLY A 245 0.21 -24.45 9.79
N GLN A 246 -0.59 -23.38 9.81
CA GLN A 246 -1.97 -23.42 10.31
C GLN A 246 -2.92 -24.07 9.30
N PRO A 247 -4.03 -24.68 9.75
CA PRO A 247 -5.01 -25.28 8.85
C PRO A 247 -5.68 -24.22 7.97
N CYS A 248 -5.82 -24.55 6.68
CA CYS A 248 -6.58 -23.76 5.72
C CYS A 248 -8.05 -23.65 6.17
N ARG A 249 -8.60 -22.45 6.14
CA ARG A 249 -9.98 -22.18 6.55
C ARG A 249 -11.05 -22.76 5.59
N LYS A 250 -10.63 -23.20 4.37
CA LYS A 250 -11.52 -23.87 3.39
C LYS A 250 -11.42 -25.37 3.46
N CYS A 251 -10.21 -25.96 3.52
CA CYS A 251 -10.02 -27.42 3.33
C CYS A 251 -9.21 -28.10 4.44
N GLY A 252 -8.73 -27.39 5.44
CA GLY A 252 -7.96 -27.95 6.54
C GLY A 252 -6.48 -28.23 6.25
N THR A 253 -6.04 -28.25 4.99
CA THR A 253 -4.63 -28.46 4.62
C THR A 253 -3.74 -27.37 5.22
N ALA A 254 -2.55 -27.73 5.70
CA ALA A 254 -1.61 -26.77 6.24
C ALA A 254 -1.20 -25.71 5.21
N ILE A 255 -1.25 -24.43 5.60
CA ILE A 255 -0.81 -23.33 4.76
C ILE A 255 0.69 -23.39 4.56
N ALA A 256 1.13 -23.35 3.31
CA ALA A 256 2.52 -23.28 2.93
C ALA A 256 3.01 -21.83 2.84
N ALA A 257 4.32 -21.65 2.99
CA ALA A 257 4.97 -20.35 2.82
C ALA A 257 6.38 -20.50 2.25
N LYS A 258 6.77 -19.60 1.34
CA LYS A 258 8.15 -19.50 0.85
C LYS A 258 8.53 -18.06 0.55
N LYS A 259 9.83 -17.76 0.58
CA LYS A 259 10.37 -16.48 0.11
C LYS A 259 10.42 -16.48 -1.42
N MET A 260 9.98 -15.38 -2.03
CA MET A 260 9.94 -15.21 -3.49
C MET A 260 10.51 -13.85 -3.91
N GLY A 261 11.07 -13.82 -5.12
CA GLY A 261 11.63 -12.62 -5.73
C GLY A 261 12.92 -12.13 -5.06
N LEU A 262 13.52 -11.10 -5.65
CA LEU A 262 14.78 -10.49 -5.17
C LEU A 262 14.67 -9.93 -3.76
N ASP A 263 13.51 -9.38 -3.40
CA ASP A 263 13.23 -8.84 -2.06
C ASP A 263 12.94 -9.93 -1.02
N ALA A 264 13.02 -11.21 -1.38
CA ALA A 264 12.75 -12.35 -0.51
C ALA A 264 11.40 -12.24 0.25
N ARG A 265 10.35 -11.74 -0.43
CA ARG A 265 9.02 -11.55 0.16
C ARG A 265 8.37 -12.91 0.44
N THR A 266 7.97 -13.14 1.69
CA THR A 266 7.26 -14.37 2.05
C THR A 266 5.86 -14.37 1.41
N THR A 267 5.56 -15.42 0.65
CA THR A 267 4.26 -15.68 0.02
C THR A 267 3.61 -16.86 0.73
N TYR A 268 2.32 -16.75 1.03
CA TYR A 268 1.53 -17.75 1.73
C TYR A 268 0.44 -18.29 0.80
N TRP A 269 0.20 -19.61 0.80
CA TRP A 269 -0.84 -20.22 -0.02
C TRP A 269 -1.29 -21.56 0.58
N CYS A 270 -2.46 -22.04 0.17
CA CYS A 270 -2.92 -23.39 0.49
C CYS A 270 -2.57 -24.35 -0.67
N PRO A 271 -1.72 -25.38 -0.47
CA PRO A 271 -1.34 -26.30 -1.57
C PRO A 271 -2.50 -27.04 -2.20
N ALA A 272 -3.57 -27.34 -1.44
CA ALA A 272 -4.74 -28.04 -1.97
C ALA A 272 -5.70 -27.08 -2.71
N CYS A 273 -5.98 -25.88 -2.16
CA CYS A 273 -6.90 -24.93 -2.81
C CYS A 273 -6.26 -24.21 -4.00
N GLN A 274 -4.94 -24.14 -4.06
CA GLN A 274 -4.14 -23.46 -5.07
C GLN A 274 -3.13 -24.46 -5.66
N ALA A 275 -3.61 -25.58 -6.16
CA ALA A 275 -2.74 -26.59 -6.74
C ALA A 275 -1.92 -25.99 -7.90
N ALA A 276 -0.63 -26.31 -7.96
CA ALA A 276 0.18 -25.97 -9.13
C ALA A 276 -0.43 -26.70 -10.36
N ALA A 277 -0.50 -25.99 -11.48
CA ALA A 277 -0.82 -26.67 -12.74
C ALA A 277 0.18 -27.82 -12.91
N GLN A 278 -0.30 -29.04 -13.05
CA GLN A 278 0.55 -30.17 -13.38
C GLN A 278 1.34 -29.75 -14.62
N LYS A 279 2.67 -29.79 -14.55
CA LYS A 279 3.49 -29.75 -15.75
C LYS A 279 2.95 -30.91 -16.63
N ALA A 280 2.39 -30.57 -17.78
CA ALA A 280 2.13 -31.61 -18.79
C ALA A 280 3.44 -32.39 -18.92
N ALA A 281 3.39 -33.68 -18.58
CA ALA A 281 4.50 -34.56 -18.84
C ALA A 281 4.72 -34.51 -20.35
N THR A 282 5.78 -33.91 -20.78
CA THR A 282 6.32 -34.05 -22.11
C THR A 282 6.96 -35.44 -22.14
N ASP A 283 6.22 -36.41 -22.67
CA ASP A 283 6.79 -37.65 -23.18
C ASP A 283 7.70 -37.36 -24.37
#